data_05e643884f29236a5a4e19963ddc95fe
#
_entry.id   05e643884f29236a5a4e19963ddc95fe
#
_cell.length_a   1.000
_cell.length_b   1.000
_cell.length_c   1.000
_cell.angle_alpha   90.00
_cell.angle_beta   90.00
_cell.angle_gamma   90.00
#
_symmetry.space_group_name_H-M   'P 1'
#
loop_
_entity.id
_entity.type
_entity.pdbx_description
1 polymer ?
#
loop_
_entity_poly.entity_id
_entity_poly.type
_entity_poly.pdbx_seq_one_letter_code
_entity_poly.pdbx_strand_id
1 'polypeptide(L)'
;MKDLKELFKILKDRRIEKGYSLRQVETLLQGKGVKYTFTAIQKLEQGEQDTIDINLLTAFSKIYNLDYLKMLELAGLDEKLLSKNKTFKKQESNVSDEIFKSFIQIPLYGMASAGNGLIEVDNNIEDIEYISIPNINKNVKKRDFACRVRGDSMEPYYHDGDIIVIDVVDSIDIRSLNGQEALIYQEDSKYLKRVFFEEGTGNLVLKSYNPAYADYIIPNHELDKVECKGVISMVISMRNRKFMF
;
A
#
# COMPACT_ATOMS: atom_id res chain seq x y z
N MET A 1 -0.69 33.53 22.86
CA MET A 1 -1.52 33.71 24.09
C MET A 1 -2.44 32.48 24.16
N LYS A 2 -2.51 31.80 25.31
CA LYS A 2 -3.37 30.62 25.47
C LYS A 2 -4.82 31.03 25.31
N ASP A 3 -5.56 30.37 24.44
CA ASP A 3 -7.02 30.51 24.37
C ASP A 3 -7.69 29.16 24.60
N LEU A 4 -7.48 28.64 25.83
CA LEU A 4 -8.05 27.38 26.26
C LEU A 4 -9.60 27.39 26.24
N LYS A 5 -10.22 28.55 26.43
CA LYS A 5 -11.68 28.67 26.37
C LYS A 5 -12.20 28.42 24.94
N GLU A 6 -11.50 28.97 23.95
CA GLU A 6 -11.83 28.72 22.55
C GLU A 6 -11.61 27.24 22.20
N LEU A 7 -10.48 26.65 22.62
CA LEU A 7 -10.19 25.25 22.42
C LEU A 7 -11.30 24.36 23.00
N PHE A 8 -11.68 24.56 24.25
CA PHE A 8 -12.71 23.76 24.92
C PHE A 8 -14.09 23.93 24.29
N LYS A 9 -14.39 25.11 23.79
CA LYS A 9 -15.60 25.37 23.00
C LYS A 9 -15.59 24.57 21.70
N ILE A 10 -14.47 24.56 20.96
CA ILE A 10 -14.32 23.77 19.74
C ILE A 10 -14.53 22.28 20.01
N LEU A 11 -13.94 21.74 21.10
CA LEU A 11 -14.12 20.35 21.49
C LEU A 11 -15.58 19.99 21.78
N LYS A 12 -16.28 20.86 22.52
CA LYS A 12 -17.71 20.72 22.83
C LYS A 12 -18.56 20.76 21.56
N ASP A 13 -18.34 21.75 20.70
CA ASP A 13 -19.12 21.93 19.46
C ASP A 13 -18.94 20.70 18.55
N ARG A 14 -17.72 20.19 18.44
CA ARG A 14 -17.42 18.99 17.66
C ARG A 14 -18.05 17.72 18.21
N ARG A 15 -18.08 17.59 19.54
CA ARG A 15 -18.81 16.48 20.18
C ARG A 15 -20.28 16.50 19.82
N ILE A 16 -20.89 17.66 19.92
CA ILE A 16 -22.33 17.85 19.61
C ILE A 16 -22.60 17.58 18.14
N GLU A 17 -21.79 18.11 17.24
CA GLU A 17 -21.89 17.91 15.78
C GLU A 17 -21.84 16.42 15.43
N LYS A 18 -20.97 15.64 16.10
CA LYS A 18 -20.86 14.20 15.90
C LYS A 18 -21.95 13.39 16.65
N GLY A 19 -22.82 14.04 17.39
CA GLY A 19 -23.87 13.38 18.17
C GLY A 19 -23.37 12.54 19.34
N TYR A 20 -22.13 12.75 19.82
CA TYR A 20 -21.57 11.96 20.89
C TYR A 20 -22.05 12.44 22.26
N SER A 21 -22.52 11.51 23.11
CA SER A 21 -22.68 11.75 24.54
C SER A 21 -21.34 11.80 25.25
N LEU A 22 -21.26 12.41 26.44
CA LEU A 22 -20.03 12.46 27.25
C LEU A 22 -19.48 11.06 27.57
N ARG A 23 -20.36 10.08 27.82
CA ARG A 23 -19.98 8.68 28.09
C ARG A 23 -19.41 7.98 26.84
N GLN A 24 -19.93 8.27 25.66
CA GLN A 24 -19.37 7.74 24.44
C GLN A 24 -17.95 8.29 24.20
N VAL A 25 -17.73 9.58 24.49
CA VAL A 25 -16.40 10.18 24.39
C VAL A 25 -15.42 9.56 25.39
N GLU A 26 -15.86 9.31 26.63
CA GLU A 26 -15.07 8.58 27.62
C GLU A 26 -14.62 7.21 27.07
N THR A 27 -15.54 6.42 26.51
CA THR A 27 -15.21 5.13 25.90
C THR A 27 -14.24 5.26 24.73
N LEU A 28 -14.41 6.25 23.86
CA LEU A 28 -13.52 6.53 22.74
C LEU A 28 -12.12 6.92 23.20
N LEU A 29 -12.00 7.73 24.26
CA LEU A 29 -10.72 8.09 24.88
C LEU A 29 -10.02 6.89 25.48
N GLN A 30 -10.75 6.02 26.20
CA GLN A 30 -10.23 4.76 26.73
C GLN A 30 -9.70 3.86 25.62
N GLY A 31 -10.39 3.76 24.49
CA GLY A 31 -9.93 3.04 23.30
C GLY A 31 -8.65 3.62 22.67
N LYS A 32 -8.28 4.86 23.01
CA LYS A 32 -7.01 5.51 22.64
C LYS A 32 -5.95 5.47 23.75
N GLY A 33 -6.20 4.73 24.83
CA GLY A 33 -5.27 4.62 25.95
C GLY A 33 -5.32 5.79 26.92
N VAL A 34 -6.28 6.71 26.79
CA VAL A 34 -6.42 7.88 27.66
C VAL A 34 -7.53 7.66 28.67
N LYS A 35 -7.19 7.61 29.95
CA LYS A 35 -8.17 7.48 31.05
C LYS A 35 -8.69 8.86 31.42
N TYR A 36 -9.87 9.21 30.94
CA TYR A 36 -10.50 10.51 31.21
C TYR A 36 -12.00 10.32 31.34
N THR A 37 -12.56 10.64 32.51
CA THR A 37 -13.95 10.34 32.82
C THR A 37 -14.94 11.33 32.19
N PHE A 38 -16.20 10.93 32.01
CA PHE A 38 -17.22 11.81 31.45
C PHE A 38 -17.43 13.09 32.28
N THR A 39 -17.28 13.02 33.62
CA THR A 39 -17.33 14.20 34.50
C THR A 39 -16.16 15.15 34.27
N ALA A 40 -14.95 14.62 34.00
CA ALA A 40 -13.79 15.41 33.66
C ALA A 40 -13.93 16.07 32.27
N ILE A 41 -14.52 15.36 31.30
CA ILE A 41 -14.84 15.91 29.96
C ILE A 41 -15.85 17.06 30.12
N GLN A 42 -16.87 16.88 30.95
CA GLN A 42 -17.87 17.92 31.21
C GLN A 42 -17.23 19.19 31.77
N LYS A 43 -16.36 19.06 32.79
CA LYS A 43 -15.63 20.19 33.38
C LYS A 43 -14.72 20.89 32.38
N LEU A 44 -14.04 20.11 31.52
CA LEU A 44 -13.23 20.65 30.45
C LEU A 44 -14.06 21.48 29.47
N GLU A 45 -15.22 20.98 29.03
CA GLU A 45 -16.14 21.68 28.13
C GLU A 45 -16.80 22.91 28.78
N GLN A 46 -16.86 22.97 30.11
CA GLN A 46 -17.34 24.14 30.87
C GLN A 46 -16.25 25.19 31.10
N GLY A 47 -15.01 24.86 30.70
CA GLY A 47 -13.87 25.79 30.86
C GLY A 47 -13.35 25.87 32.29
N GLU A 48 -13.62 24.86 33.11
CA GLU A 48 -13.17 24.77 34.53
C GLU A 48 -11.72 24.29 34.65
N GLN A 49 -10.98 24.16 33.54
CA GLN A 49 -9.60 23.71 33.53
C GLN A 49 -8.69 24.78 32.92
N ASP A 50 -7.51 24.95 33.55
CA ASP A 50 -6.48 25.90 33.10
C ASP A 50 -5.36 25.23 32.30
N THR A 51 -5.43 23.92 32.11
CA THR A 51 -4.44 23.15 31.36
C THR A 51 -5.10 21.96 30.70
N ILE A 52 -4.49 21.49 29.60
CA ILE A 52 -4.87 20.25 28.93
C ILE A 52 -3.62 19.41 28.69
N ASP A 53 -3.72 18.10 28.97
CA ASP A 53 -2.65 17.15 28.69
C ASP A 53 -2.48 16.90 27.21
N ILE A 54 -1.24 16.77 26.76
CA ILE A 54 -0.89 16.61 25.34
C ILE A 54 -1.44 15.29 24.75
N ASN A 55 -1.49 14.21 25.57
CA ASN A 55 -2.02 12.93 25.13
C ASN A 55 -3.54 13.02 24.97
N LEU A 56 -4.21 13.74 25.88
CA LEU A 56 -5.64 14.01 25.80
C LEU A 56 -5.95 14.86 24.54
N LEU A 57 -5.15 15.87 24.27
CA LEU A 57 -5.29 16.72 23.08
C LEU A 57 -5.11 15.90 21.79
N THR A 58 -4.11 15.04 21.76
CA THR A 58 -3.84 14.12 20.65
C THR A 58 -5.01 13.14 20.44
N ALA A 59 -5.59 12.62 21.52
CA ALA A 59 -6.74 11.74 21.43
C ALA A 59 -7.98 12.46 20.86
N PHE A 60 -8.26 13.66 21.34
CA PHE A 60 -9.36 14.47 20.83
C PHE A 60 -9.18 14.85 19.35
N SER A 61 -7.97 15.21 18.90
CA SER A 61 -7.73 15.53 17.50
C SER A 61 -8.10 14.36 16.59
N LYS A 62 -7.78 13.13 17.00
CA LYS A 62 -8.11 11.91 16.25
C LYS A 62 -9.60 11.55 16.32
N ILE A 63 -10.24 11.68 17.49
CA ILE A 63 -11.67 11.33 17.67
C ILE A 63 -12.56 12.30 16.89
N TYR A 64 -12.20 13.58 16.90
CA TYR A 64 -13.02 14.64 16.31
C TYR A 64 -12.56 15.04 14.91
N ASN A 65 -11.45 14.49 14.42
CA ASN A 65 -10.83 14.84 13.14
C ASN A 65 -10.54 16.36 13.08
N LEU A 66 -9.85 16.87 14.09
CA LEU A 66 -9.44 18.27 14.19
C LEU A 66 -7.95 18.42 13.86
N ASP A 67 -7.60 19.61 13.36
CA ASP A 67 -6.22 19.99 13.09
C ASP A 67 -5.44 20.06 14.44
N TYR A 68 -4.50 19.14 14.61
CA TYR A 68 -3.72 19.01 15.82
C TYR A 68 -2.82 20.24 16.09
N LEU A 69 -2.23 20.81 15.03
CA LEU A 69 -1.35 21.97 15.17
C LEU A 69 -2.13 23.20 15.67
N LYS A 70 -3.31 23.41 15.11
CA LYS A 70 -4.20 24.47 15.56
C LYS A 70 -4.65 24.29 17.01
N MET A 71 -4.89 23.05 17.44
CA MET A 71 -5.26 22.73 18.82
C MET A 71 -4.07 22.99 19.79
N LEU A 72 -2.84 22.66 19.37
CA LEU A 72 -1.61 22.97 20.13
C LEU A 72 -1.43 24.47 20.30
N GLU A 73 -1.62 25.25 19.25
CA GLU A 73 -1.54 26.70 19.26
C GLU A 73 -2.53 27.31 20.26
N LEU A 74 -3.79 26.88 20.21
CA LEU A 74 -4.85 27.32 21.16
C LEU A 74 -4.53 26.90 22.61
N ALA A 75 -3.93 25.71 22.79
CA ALA A 75 -3.45 25.26 24.08
C ALA A 75 -2.25 26.08 24.62
N GLY A 76 -1.69 26.96 23.79
CA GLY A 76 -0.50 27.76 24.11
C GLY A 76 0.76 26.92 24.22
N LEU A 77 0.79 25.76 23.54
CA LEU A 77 1.96 24.90 23.39
C LEU A 77 2.63 25.30 22.07
N ASP A 78 3.70 26.10 22.18
CA ASP A 78 4.46 26.54 21.00
C ASP A 78 5.27 25.33 20.48
N GLU A 79 5.13 25.03 19.19
CA GLU A 79 5.90 24.01 18.49
C GLU A 79 7.41 24.20 18.67
N LYS A 80 7.85 25.45 18.86
CA LYS A 80 9.25 25.79 19.17
C LYS A 80 9.72 25.33 20.56
N LEU A 81 8.81 25.14 21.52
CA LEU A 81 9.15 24.60 22.85
C LEU A 81 9.30 23.08 22.83
N LEU A 82 8.58 22.38 21.93
CA LEU A 82 8.72 20.96 21.72
C LEU A 82 10.02 20.63 20.96
N SER A 83 10.53 21.55 20.16
CA SER A 83 11.77 21.37 19.41
C SER A 83 13.06 21.62 20.26
N LYS A 84 12.97 22.33 21.40
CA LYS A 84 14.14 22.64 22.23
C LYS A 84 14.71 21.47 23.03
N ASN A 85 13.98 20.37 23.18
CA ASN A 85 14.44 19.17 23.91
C ASN A 85 14.94 18.05 23.03
N LYS A 86 15.05 18.25 21.71
CA LYS A 86 15.66 17.29 20.80
C LYS A 86 16.75 17.95 19.98
N THR A 87 17.95 18.05 20.53
CA THR A 87 19.19 18.11 19.76
C THR A 87 19.45 16.75 19.10
N PHE A 88 18.46 16.24 18.37
CA PHE A 88 18.71 15.25 17.34
C PHE A 88 18.94 16.01 16.05
N LYS A 89 20.09 15.81 15.42
CA LYS A 89 20.26 16.16 14.01
C LYS A 89 19.00 15.68 13.31
N LYS A 90 18.27 16.58 12.65
CA LYS A 90 17.15 16.24 11.78
C LYS A 90 17.72 15.29 10.73
N GLN A 91 17.60 13.97 10.98
CA GLN A 91 17.72 13.03 9.89
C GLN A 91 16.58 13.40 8.96
N GLU A 92 16.91 13.83 7.76
CA GLU A 92 15.91 14.00 6.72
C GLU A 92 15.18 12.68 6.63
N SER A 93 13.86 12.72 6.90
CA SER A 93 13.03 11.54 6.75
C SER A 93 13.04 11.18 5.27
N ASN A 94 13.50 9.98 4.94
CA ASN A 94 13.39 9.42 3.60
C ASN A 94 12.00 8.80 3.34
N VAL A 95 11.05 9.05 4.26
CA VAL A 95 9.66 8.61 4.15
C VAL A 95 8.78 9.85 3.98
N SER A 96 8.00 9.88 2.92
CA SER A 96 7.01 10.90 2.65
C SER A 96 5.77 10.67 3.52
N ASP A 97 5.23 11.73 4.13
CA ASP A 97 3.94 11.73 4.82
C ASP A 97 2.76 11.87 3.84
N GLU A 98 3.01 11.76 2.54
CA GLU A 98 1.98 11.84 1.53
C GLU A 98 0.97 10.69 1.69
N ILE A 99 -0.26 11.04 1.96
CA ILE A 99 -1.37 10.10 1.97
C ILE A 99 -1.76 9.83 0.52
N PHE A 100 -1.70 8.57 0.10
CA PHE A 100 -2.21 8.19 -1.22
C PHE A 100 -3.70 8.53 -1.33
N LYS A 101 -4.01 9.50 -2.21
CA LYS A 101 -5.38 10.04 -2.37
C LYS A 101 -6.23 9.19 -3.31
N SER A 102 -5.63 8.28 -4.05
CA SER A 102 -6.34 7.45 -5.02
C SER A 102 -5.95 5.99 -4.93
N PHE A 103 -6.96 5.13 -4.89
CA PHE A 103 -6.84 3.68 -5.01
C PHE A 103 -7.58 3.25 -6.26
N ILE A 104 -7.13 2.20 -6.89
CA ILE A 104 -7.82 1.54 -7.99
C ILE A 104 -8.05 0.08 -7.61
N GLN A 105 -9.23 -0.44 -7.97
CA GLN A 105 -9.53 -1.85 -7.86
C GLN A 105 -9.21 -2.53 -9.19
N ILE A 106 -8.42 -3.59 -9.12
CA ILE A 106 -8.08 -4.44 -10.26
C ILE A 106 -8.36 -5.90 -9.91
N PRO A 107 -8.71 -6.74 -10.90
CA PRO A 107 -8.93 -8.15 -10.67
C PRO A 107 -7.63 -8.85 -10.27
N LEU A 108 -7.72 -9.76 -9.31
CA LEU A 108 -6.64 -10.67 -8.92
C LEU A 108 -6.96 -12.04 -9.49
N TYR A 109 -6.24 -12.41 -10.53
CA TYR A 109 -6.33 -13.75 -11.11
C TYR A 109 -5.42 -14.72 -10.33
N GLY A 110 -5.71 -16.00 -10.45
CA GLY A 110 -4.97 -17.07 -9.79
C GLY A 110 -3.45 -17.02 -10.02
N MET A 111 -2.72 -18.04 -9.59
CA MET A 111 -1.26 -18.03 -9.53
C MET A 111 -0.59 -17.96 -10.91
N ALA A 112 0.36 -17.03 -11.10
CA ALA A 112 1.33 -17.08 -12.18
C ALA A 112 2.45 -18.04 -11.80
N SER A 113 2.59 -19.17 -12.49
CA SER A 113 3.66 -20.13 -12.21
C SER A 113 5.00 -19.62 -12.73
N ALA A 114 5.96 -19.51 -11.86
CA ALA A 114 7.36 -19.27 -12.21
C ALA A 114 8.13 -20.57 -12.52
N GLY A 115 7.52 -21.74 -12.33
CA GLY A 115 8.05 -23.05 -12.68
C GLY A 115 7.24 -23.75 -13.77
N ASN A 116 7.65 -24.96 -14.17
CA ASN A 116 7.04 -25.72 -15.25
C ASN A 116 5.50 -25.71 -15.21
N GLY A 117 4.94 -24.95 -16.12
CA GLY A 117 3.58 -24.80 -16.56
C GLY A 117 2.48 -25.37 -15.68
N LEU A 118 1.55 -24.59 -15.44
CA LEU A 118 0.09 -24.77 -15.35
C LEU A 118 -0.43 -23.73 -14.37
N ILE A 119 -0.97 -22.67 -14.90
CA ILE A 119 -1.94 -21.87 -14.15
C ILE A 119 -3.30 -22.44 -14.54
N GLU A 120 -3.95 -23.13 -13.64
CA GLU A 120 -5.38 -23.24 -13.69
C GLU A 120 -5.95 -21.86 -13.41
N VAL A 121 -6.33 -21.14 -14.46
CA VAL A 121 -7.35 -20.11 -14.32
C VAL A 121 -8.62 -20.91 -14.15
N ASP A 122 -9.08 -21.01 -12.92
CA ASP A 122 -10.45 -21.44 -12.68
C ASP A 122 -11.34 -20.43 -13.41
N ASN A 123 -11.88 -20.86 -14.56
CA ASN A 123 -12.73 -20.06 -15.43
C ASN A 123 -14.13 -19.82 -14.83
N ASN A 124 -14.31 -20.06 -13.56
CA ASN A 124 -15.51 -19.66 -12.85
C ASN A 124 -15.47 -18.15 -12.64
N ILE A 125 -16.08 -17.46 -13.60
CA ILE A 125 -16.25 -15.99 -13.65
C ILE A 125 -16.99 -15.45 -12.40
N GLU A 126 -17.56 -16.32 -11.57
CA GLU A 126 -18.39 -15.92 -10.42
C GLU A 126 -17.59 -15.51 -9.17
N ASP A 127 -16.27 -15.81 -9.08
CA ASP A 127 -15.45 -15.56 -7.90
C ASP A 127 -14.13 -14.82 -8.18
N ILE A 128 -14.14 -13.82 -9.08
CA ILE A 128 -12.94 -13.00 -9.29
C ILE A 128 -12.70 -12.12 -8.06
N GLU A 129 -11.62 -12.39 -7.34
CA GLU A 129 -11.15 -11.53 -6.24
C GLU A 129 -10.65 -10.20 -6.83
N TYR A 130 -10.98 -9.08 -6.17
CA TYR A 130 -10.46 -7.74 -6.52
C TYR A 130 -9.57 -7.24 -5.41
N ILE A 131 -8.45 -6.65 -5.78
CA ILE A 131 -7.57 -5.97 -4.84
C ILE A 131 -7.57 -4.46 -5.04
N SER A 132 -7.52 -3.73 -3.93
CA SER A 132 -7.34 -2.28 -3.93
C SER A 132 -5.87 -1.95 -3.81
N ILE A 133 -5.31 -1.31 -4.81
CA ILE A 133 -3.91 -0.87 -4.82
C ILE A 133 -3.79 0.64 -4.92
N PRO A 134 -2.75 1.26 -4.32
CA PRO A 134 -2.51 2.68 -4.48
C PRO A 134 -2.15 3.00 -5.93
N ASN A 135 -2.89 3.94 -6.55
CA ASN A 135 -2.61 4.36 -7.92
C ASN A 135 -1.63 5.55 -7.93
N ILE A 136 -0.37 5.23 -7.66
CA ILE A 136 0.72 6.19 -7.62
C ILE A 136 0.96 6.69 -9.06
N ASN A 137 0.97 8.02 -9.23
CA ASN A 137 1.19 8.66 -10.53
C ASN A 137 0.18 8.27 -11.63
N LYS A 138 -0.96 7.67 -11.27
CA LYS A 138 -1.99 7.20 -12.20
C LYS A 138 -1.48 6.21 -13.25
N ASN A 139 -0.47 5.42 -12.91
CA ASN A 139 0.16 4.46 -13.82
C ASN A 139 -0.67 3.19 -14.00
N VAL A 140 -1.50 2.83 -13.00
CA VAL A 140 -2.35 1.64 -13.09
C VAL A 140 -3.66 1.99 -13.76
N LYS A 141 -4.06 1.18 -14.75
CA LYS A 141 -5.26 1.36 -15.56
C LYS A 141 -6.32 0.31 -15.17
N LYS A 142 -7.59 0.58 -15.50
CA LYS A 142 -8.69 -0.37 -15.22
C LYS A 142 -8.56 -1.72 -15.95
N ARG A 143 -7.78 -1.77 -17.02
CA ARG A 143 -7.52 -2.99 -17.80
C ARG A 143 -6.40 -3.84 -17.21
N ASP A 144 -5.59 -3.26 -16.32
CA ASP A 144 -4.50 -3.97 -15.67
C ASP A 144 -5.08 -5.00 -14.69
N PHE A 145 -4.33 -6.03 -14.44
CA PHE A 145 -4.71 -7.07 -13.51
C PHE A 145 -3.55 -7.47 -12.62
N ALA A 146 -3.86 -8.17 -11.56
CA ALA A 146 -2.87 -8.73 -10.66
C ALA A 146 -2.89 -10.27 -10.72
N CYS A 147 -1.75 -10.87 -10.40
CA CYS A 147 -1.67 -12.31 -10.16
C CYS A 147 -0.66 -12.62 -9.05
N ARG A 148 -0.80 -13.80 -8.43
CA ARG A 148 0.16 -14.27 -7.41
C ARG A 148 1.31 -15.00 -8.08
N VAL A 149 2.52 -14.72 -7.64
CA VAL A 149 3.72 -15.46 -8.04
C VAL A 149 3.71 -16.83 -7.35
N ARG A 150 4.09 -17.87 -8.08
CA ARG A 150 4.26 -19.21 -7.55
C ARG A 150 5.65 -19.74 -7.90
N GLY A 151 6.33 -20.28 -6.88
CA GLY A 151 7.67 -20.84 -7.01
C GLY A 151 8.76 -19.79 -6.90
N ASP A 152 9.99 -20.21 -7.06
CA ASP A 152 11.20 -19.46 -6.72
C ASP A 152 12.10 -19.14 -7.93
N SER A 153 11.64 -19.43 -9.16
CA SER A 153 12.47 -19.21 -10.37
C SER A 153 12.82 -17.74 -10.60
N MET A 154 12.06 -16.81 -10.04
CA MET A 154 12.27 -15.37 -10.17
C MET A 154 12.87 -14.74 -8.91
N GLU A 155 13.30 -15.55 -7.93
CA GLU A 155 14.07 -15.04 -6.80
C GLU A 155 15.46 -14.54 -7.22
N PRO A 156 16.01 -13.54 -6.53
CA PRO A 156 15.53 -12.92 -5.29
C PRO A 156 14.54 -11.75 -5.46
N TYR A 157 14.13 -11.42 -6.68
CA TYR A 157 13.30 -10.23 -6.94
C TYR A 157 11.81 -10.48 -6.73
N TYR A 158 11.32 -11.68 -7.03
CA TYR A 158 9.93 -12.11 -6.87
C TYR A 158 9.91 -13.41 -6.08
N HIS A 159 9.15 -13.44 -4.98
CA HIS A 159 9.07 -14.60 -4.11
C HIS A 159 7.70 -15.29 -4.26
N ASP A 160 7.66 -16.55 -3.87
CA ASP A 160 6.41 -17.29 -3.81
C ASP A 160 5.37 -16.55 -2.96
N GLY A 161 4.16 -16.37 -3.49
CA GLY A 161 3.06 -15.63 -2.85
C GLY A 161 3.06 -14.12 -3.05
N ASP A 162 4.11 -13.51 -3.62
CA ASP A 162 4.08 -12.09 -4.00
C ASP A 162 2.93 -11.84 -4.99
N ILE A 163 2.35 -10.65 -4.93
CA ILE A 163 1.36 -10.20 -5.90
C ILE A 163 2.05 -9.26 -6.89
N ILE A 164 1.94 -9.55 -8.17
CA ILE A 164 2.44 -8.69 -9.25
C ILE A 164 1.27 -8.06 -9.99
N VAL A 165 1.45 -6.80 -10.37
CA VAL A 165 0.50 -6.07 -11.21
C VAL A 165 1.04 -6.04 -12.63
N ILE A 166 0.22 -6.44 -13.57
CA ILE A 166 0.54 -6.52 -15.00
C ILE A 166 -0.08 -5.31 -15.71
N ASP A 167 0.76 -4.46 -16.29
CA ASP A 167 0.33 -3.42 -17.23
C ASP A 167 0.03 -4.08 -18.57
N VAL A 168 -1.26 -4.16 -18.87
CA VAL A 168 -1.74 -4.71 -20.15
C VAL A 168 -1.49 -3.69 -21.25
N VAL A 169 -0.65 -4.03 -22.19
CA VAL A 169 -0.36 -3.19 -23.36
C VAL A 169 -1.02 -3.80 -24.58
N ASP A 170 -1.87 -3.01 -25.25
CA ASP A 170 -2.51 -3.45 -26.49
C ASP A 170 -1.44 -3.56 -27.59
N SER A 171 -1.37 -4.71 -28.23
CA SER A 171 -0.47 -4.95 -29.41
C SER A 171 1.01 -4.74 -29.10
N ILE A 172 1.55 -5.42 -28.08
CA ILE A 172 2.99 -5.43 -27.83
C ILE A 172 3.69 -6.26 -28.93
N ASP A 173 4.60 -5.62 -29.66
CA ASP A 173 5.63 -6.39 -30.34
C ASP A 173 6.52 -7.03 -29.26
N ILE A 174 6.46 -8.36 -29.14
CA ILE A 174 7.23 -9.11 -28.15
C ILE A 174 8.73 -8.82 -28.23
N ARG A 175 9.23 -8.44 -29.41
CA ARG A 175 10.64 -8.10 -29.61
C ARG A 175 11.03 -6.80 -28.92
N SER A 176 10.07 -5.89 -28.71
CA SER A 176 10.31 -4.65 -27.96
C SER A 176 10.54 -4.86 -26.46
N LEU A 177 10.24 -6.07 -25.97
CA LEU A 177 10.35 -6.44 -24.54
C LEU A 177 11.75 -6.94 -24.15
N ASN A 178 12.74 -6.84 -25.02
CA ASN A 178 14.09 -7.34 -24.75
C ASN A 178 14.66 -6.76 -23.44
N GLY A 179 14.98 -7.65 -22.48
CA GLY A 179 15.46 -7.30 -21.15
C GLY A 179 14.37 -7.01 -20.09
N GLN A 180 13.10 -7.01 -20.46
CA GLN A 180 11.99 -6.73 -19.52
C GLN A 180 11.43 -8.00 -18.88
N GLU A 181 10.80 -7.85 -17.70
CA GLU A 181 10.01 -8.89 -17.07
C GLU A 181 8.57 -8.83 -17.60
N ALA A 182 8.11 -9.96 -18.10
CA ALA A 182 6.79 -10.06 -18.71
C ALA A 182 6.06 -11.35 -18.34
N LEU A 183 4.74 -11.30 -18.43
CA LEU A 183 3.90 -12.47 -18.36
C LEU A 183 3.65 -12.99 -19.78
N ILE A 184 4.23 -14.12 -20.07
CA ILE A 184 4.22 -14.76 -21.39
C ILE A 184 3.35 -16.01 -21.35
N TYR A 185 2.48 -16.14 -22.33
CA TYR A 185 1.66 -17.32 -22.57
C TYR A 185 2.14 -18.04 -23.82
N GLN A 186 2.29 -19.33 -23.71
CA GLN A 186 2.57 -20.19 -24.87
C GLN A 186 1.71 -21.44 -24.73
N GLU A 187 0.75 -21.59 -25.59
CA GLU A 187 -0.29 -22.63 -25.50
C GLU A 187 -0.96 -22.59 -24.11
N ASP A 188 -0.96 -23.70 -23.36
CA ASP A 188 -1.53 -23.76 -22.00
C ASP A 188 -0.55 -23.33 -20.89
N SER A 189 0.68 -22.96 -21.26
CA SER A 189 1.72 -22.62 -20.30
C SER A 189 1.85 -21.10 -20.12
N LYS A 190 2.10 -20.68 -18.87
CA LYS A 190 2.21 -19.28 -18.49
C LYS A 190 3.54 -19.07 -17.74
N TYR A 191 4.30 -18.09 -18.18
CA TYR A 191 5.65 -17.84 -17.67
C TYR A 191 5.79 -16.40 -17.21
N LEU A 192 6.22 -16.23 -15.98
CA LEU A 192 6.78 -14.98 -15.49
C LEU A 192 8.29 -15.07 -15.66
N LYS A 193 8.86 -14.37 -16.64
CA LYS A 193 10.28 -14.47 -16.99
C LYS A 193 10.81 -13.13 -17.50
N ARG A 194 12.12 -13.03 -17.57
CA ARG A 194 12.81 -11.98 -18.34
C ARG A 194 12.88 -12.40 -19.80
N VAL A 195 12.48 -11.48 -20.66
CA VAL A 195 12.41 -11.71 -22.12
C VAL A 195 13.72 -11.30 -22.76
N PHE A 196 14.32 -12.17 -23.56
CA PHE A 196 15.49 -11.86 -24.39
C PHE A 196 15.32 -12.44 -25.79
N PHE A 197 15.99 -11.84 -26.74
CA PHE A 197 16.09 -12.38 -28.09
C PHE A 197 17.55 -12.71 -28.41
N GLU A 198 17.75 -13.92 -28.92
CA GLU A 198 19.06 -14.36 -29.34
C GLU A 198 19.44 -13.71 -30.68
N GLU A 199 20.60 -13.04 -30.71
CA GLU A 199 21.09 -12.43 -31.91
C GLU A 199 21.41 -13.51 -32.97
N GLY A 200 21.00 -13.25 -34.23
CA GLY A 200 21.22 -14.16 -35.35
C GLY A 200 20.15 -15.20 -35.61
N THR A 201 19.65 -15.90 -34.58
CA THR A 201 18.57 -16.87 -34.73
C THR A 201 17.17 -16.24 -34.57
N GLY A 202 17.08 -15.17 -33.79
CA GLY A 202 15.84 -14.51 -33.44
C GLY A 202 14.94 -15.33 -32.49
N ASN A 203 15.50 -16.37 -31.87
CA ASN A 203 14.80 -17.17 -30.86
C ASN A 203 14.45 -16.31 -29.63
N LEU A 204 13.31 -16.56 -29.05
CA LEU A 204 12.91 -15.97 -27.77
C LEU A 204 13.49 -16.80 -26.62
N VAL A 205 14.20 -16.13 -25.72
CA VAL A 205 14.80 -16.76 -24.55
C VAL A 205 14.15 -16.19 -23.30
N LEU A 206 13.44 -17.04 -22.58
CA LEU A 206 12.81 -16.71 -21.30
C LEU A 206 13.76 -17.09 -20.16
N LYS A 207 14.29 -16.08 -19.45
CA LYS A 207 15.30 -16.24 -18.40
C LYS A 207 14.70 -16.11 -17.02
N SER A 208 15.11 -16.99 -16.15
CA SER A 208 14.89 -16.89 -14.70
C SER A 208 15.91 -15.94 -14.06
N TYR A 209 15.60 -15.38 -12.90
CA TYR A 209 16.61 -14.75 -12.06
C TYR A 209 17.36 -15.79 -11.22
N ASN A 210 16.67 -16.83 -10.76
CA ASN A 210 17.28 -17.93 -10.02
C ASN A 210 18.10 -18.81 -10.98
N PRO A 211 19.43 -18.88 -10.82
CA PRO A 211 20.32 -19.64 -11.72
C PRO A 211 20.14 -21.15 -11.67
N ALA A 212 19.36 -21.66 -10.69
CA ALA A 212 18.99 -23.07 -10.64
C ALA A 212 18.05 -23.50 -11.78
N TYR A 213 17.45 -22.53 -12.47
CA TYR A 213 16.53 -22.75 -13.58
C TYR A 213 17.21 -22.48 -14.91
N ALA A 214 17.14 -23.44 -15.81
CA ALA A 214 17.65 -23.29 -17.17
C ALA A 214 16.81 -22.26 -17.95
N ASP A 215 17.46 -21.60 -18.90
CA ASP A 215 16.79 -20.73 -19.86
C ASP A 215 15.80 -21.56 -20.70
N TYR A 216 14.61 -21.01 -20.96
CA TYR A 216 13.62 -21.64 -21.83
C TYR A 216 13.64 -20.95 -23.18
N ILE A 217 13.99 -21.71 -24.22
CA ILE A 217 14.18 -21.19 -25.58
C ILE A 217 12.99 -21.55 -26.44
N ILE A 218 12.36 -20.56 -27.03
CA ILE A 218 11.26 -20.70 -27.99
C ILE A 218 11.82 -20.35 -29.36
N PRO A 219 11.80 -21.28 -30.33
CA PRO A 219 12.29 -21.05 -31.67
C PRO A 219 11.54 -19.92 -32.39
N ASN A 220 12.23 -19.15 -33.21
CA ASN A 220 11.65 -18.01 -33.93
C ASN A 220 10.39 -18.37 -34.76
N HIS A 221 10.34 -19.59 -35.31
CA HIS A 221 9.19 -20.06 -36.09
C HIS A 221 7.96 -20.46 -35.24
N GLU A 222 8.07 -20.44 -33.91
CA GLU A 222 6.96 -20.72 -32.96
C GLU A 222 6.48 -19.46 -32.23
N LEU A 223 7.02 -18.28 -32.57
CA LEU A 223 6.65 -17.03 -31.91
C LEU A 223 5.20 -16.61 -32.16
N ASP A 224 4.57 -17.11 -33.21
CA ASP A 224 3.14 -16.93 -33.49
C ASP A 224 2.22 -17.61 -32.45
N LYS A 225 2.77 -18.58 -31.70
CA LYS A 225 2.06 -19.26 -30.60
C LYS A 225 2.31 -18.60 -29.24
N VAL A 226 3.08 -17.50 -29.21
CA VAL A 226 3.46 -16.81 -27.98
C VAL A 226 2.67 -15.51 -27.85
N GLU A 227 2.03 -15.34 -26.72
CA GLU A 227 1.30 -14.12 -26.39
C GLU A 227 1.92 -13.44 -25.16
N CYS A 228 2.25 -12.17 -25.27
CA CYS A 228 2.58 -11.36 -24.09
C CYS A 228 1.32 -10.74 -23.51
N LYS A 229 0.99 -11.07 -22.28
CA LYS A 229 -0.17 -10.49 -21.57
C LYS A 229 0.14 -9.11 -20.99
N GLY A 230 1.40 -8.78 -20.79
CA GLY A 230 1.84 -7.48 -20.32
C GLY A 230 3.16 -7.56 -19.56
N VAL A 231 3.60 -6.40 -19.13
CA VAL A 231 4.83 -6.23 -18.35
C VAL A 231 4.53 -5.97 -16.89
N ILE A 232 5.48 -6.27 -15.99
CA ILE A 232 5.28 -6.02 -14.56
C ILE A 232 5.42 -4.53 -14.29
N SER A 233 4.40 -3.95 -13.69
CA SER A 233 4.37 -2.52 -13.29
C SER A 233 4.53 -2.31 -11.79
N MET A 234 4.17 -3.31 -10.96
CA MET A 234 4.26 -3.21 -9.50
C MET A 234 4.39 -4.60 -8.88
N VAL A 235 5.08 -4.66 -7.74
CA VAL A 235 5.17 -5.86 -6.90
C VAL A 235 4.69 -5.52 -5.49
N ILE A 236 3.86 -6.38 -4.93
CA ILE A 236 3.36 -6.28 -3.56
C ILE A 236 3.84 -7.51 -2.82
N SER A 237 4.88 -7.36 -2.01
CA SER A 237 5.44 -8.41 -1.18
C SER A 237 4.86 -8.36 0.24
N MET A 238 4.22 -9.44 0.66
CA MET A 238 3.73 -9.61 2.02
C MET A 238 4.71 -10.46 2.82
N ARG A 239 5.76 -9.85 3.36
CA ARG A 239 6.73 -10.57 4.20
C ARG A 239 6.30 -10.51 5.66
N ASN A 240 5.91 -11.63 6.23
CA ASN A 240 5.76 -11.78 7.68
C ASN A 240 7.16 -11.78 8.31
N ARG A 241 7.61 -10.62 8.80
CA ARG A 241 8.79 -10.57 9.67
C ARG A 241 8.41 -11.22 10.99
N LYS A 242 8.84 -12.47 11.22
CA LYS A 242 8.88 -13.03 12.56
C LYS A 242 9.92 -12.22 13.34
N PHE A 243 9.47 -11.41 14.30
CA PHE A 243 10.39 -10.86 15.30
C PHE A 243 10.89 -12.05 16.12
N MET A 244 12.18 -12.38 16.01
CA MET A 244 12.85 -13.22 16.99
C MET A 244 13.13 -12.30 18.18
N PHE A 245 12.43 -12.56 19.30
CA PHE A 245 12.73 -11.99 20.61
C PHE A 245 13.84 -12.81 21.24
#